data_f0d1a8a9fdbd908b2f48b67b6a46efc5
#
_entry.id   f0d1a8a9fdbd908b2f48b67b6a46efc5
#
_cell.length_a   1.000
_cell.length_b   1.000
_cell.length_c   1.000
_cell.angle_alpha   90.00
_cell.angle_beta   90.00
_cell.angle_gamma   90.00
#
_symmetry.space_group_name_H-M   'P 1'
#
loop_
_entity.id
_entity.type
_entity.pdbx_description
1 polymer ?
#
loop_
_entity_poly.entity_id
_entity_poly.type
_entity_poly.pdbx_seq_one_letter_code
_entity_poly.pdbx_strand_id
1 'polypeptide(L)'
;MSRYNSRMHGIAEDNLYVDLNWGFDHVLGYWYDIIETRNEEETVVEEWNSGMGGSRSKMLDFLIKYNLPEEHRSMVGLDMQF
;
A
#
# COMPACT_ATOMS: atom_id res chain seq x y z
N MET A 1 -2.78 8.08 -13.36
CA MET A 1 -2.98 7.02 -12.33
C MET A 1 -1.79 6.08 -12.33
N SER A 2 -1.29 5.74 -11.16
CA SER A 2 -0.24 4.75 -11.01
C SER A 2 -0.69 3.64 -10.05
N ARG A 3 -0.15 2.46 -10.27
CA ARG A 3 -0.44 1.29 -9.42
C ARG A 3 0.79 0.40 -9.31
N TYR A 4 1.17 0.09 -8.10
CA TYR A 4 2.28 -0.80 -7.78
C TYR A 4 1.79 -1.93 -6.90
N ASN A 5 2.46 -3.05 -6.94
CA ASN A 5 2.10 -4.24 -6.17
C ASN A 5 3.34 -4.91 -5.62
N SER A 6 3.23 -5.44 -4.41
CA SER A 6 4.22 -6.31 -3.81
C SER A 6 3.52 -7.42 -3.06
N ARG A 7 3.92 -8.67 -3.29
CA ARG A 7 3.38 -9.82 -2.59
C ARG A 7 4.37 -10.34 -1.56
N MET A 8 3.90 -10.53 -0.33
CA MET A 8 4.69 -11.10 0.76
C MET A 8 4.11 -12.46 1.13
N HIS A 9 5.00 -13.42 1.38
CA HIS A 9 4.60 -14.73 1.89
C HIS A 9 4.47 -14.66 3.41
N GLY A 10 3.38 -15.19 3.96
CA GLY A 10 3.18 -15.21 5.40
C GLY A 10 4.16 -16.14 6.11
N ILE A 11 4.74 -15.66 7.21
CA ILE A 11 5.75 -16.41 7.96
C ILE A 11 5.09 -17.53 8.78
N ALA A 12 3.88 -17.31 9.27
CA ALA A 12 3.20 -18.22 10.17
C ALA A 12 2.44 -19.36 9.48
N GLU A 13 2.07 -19.21 8.21
CA GLU A 13 1.25 -20.16 7.49
C GLU A 13 1.71 -20.26 6.03
N ASP A 14 1.84 -21.50 5.53
CA ASP A 14 2.32 -21.75 4.17
C ASP A 14 1.39 -21.23 3.07
N ASN A 15 0.09 -21.12 3.35
CA ASN A 15 -0.92 -20.69 2.40
C ASN A 15 -1.37 -19.24 2.61
N LEU A 16 -0.59 -18.45 3.34
CA LEU A 16 -0.88 -17.05 3.59
C LEU A 16 -0.02 -16.17 2.70
N TYR A 17 -0.67 -15.31 1.94
CA TYR A 17 -0.02 -14.26 1.14
C TYR A 17 -0.61 -12.92 1.52
N VAL A 18 0.23 -11.90 1.54
CA VAL A 18 -0.21 -10.53 1.79
C VAL A 18 0.16 -9.72 0.54
N ASP A 19 -0.85 -9.20 -0.13
CA ASP A 19 -0.67 -8.33 -1.29
C ASP A 19 -0.77 -6.87 -0.87
N LEU A 20 0.26 -6.11 -1.19
CA LEU A 20 0.32 -4.68 -0.94
C LEU A 20 0.14 -3.97 -2.28
N ASN A 21 -0.86 -3.10 -2.36
CA ASN A 21 -1.10 -2.28 -3.54
C ASN A 21 -1.05 -0.82 -3.12
N TRP A 22 -0.42 0.02 -3.95
CA TRP A 22 -0.36 1.45 -3.66
C TRP A 22 -0.16 2.24 -4.95
N GLY A 23 -0.42 3.53 -4.87
CA GLY A 23 -0.23 4.38 -6.04
C GLY A 23 -0.75 5.79 -5.82
N PHE A 24 -0.93 6.48 -6.93
CA PHE A 24 -1.50 7.81 -6.98
C PHE A 24 -2.62 7.87 -8.02
N ASP A 25 -3.73 8.46 -7.63
CA ASP A 25 -4.89 8.67 -8.50
C ASP A 25 -5.24 10.16 -8.50
N HIS A 26 -5.57 10.72 -9.67
CA HIS A 26 -5.87 12.15 -9.79
C HIS A 26 -7.12 12.58 -8.99
N VAL A 27 -8.02 11.64 -8.73
CA VAL A 27 -9.25 11.90 -7.98
C VAL A 27 -9.06 11.61 -6.49
N LEU A 28 -8.47 10.44 -6.18
CA LEU A 28 -8.34 9.96 -4.80
C LEU A 28 -7.05 10.43 -4.11
N GLY A 29 -6.05 10.88 -4.89
CA GLY A 29 -4.72 11.21 -4.37
C GLY A 29 -3.89 9.96 -4.10
N TYR A 30 -3.07 9.98 -3.07
CA TYR A 30 -2.32 8.81 -2.65
C TYR A 30 -3.27 7.75 -2.11
N TRP A 31 -2.98 6.49 -2.42
CA TRP A 31 -3.83 5.40 -1.96
C TRP A 31 -2.99 4.14 -1.72
N TYR A 32 -3.47 3.29 -0.83
CA TYR A 32 -2.93 1.93 -0.66
C TYR A 32 -4.04 0.99 -0.21
N ASP A 33 -3.85 -0.29 -0.44
CA ASP A 33 -4.66 -1.33 0.17
C ASP A 33 -3.79 -2.54 0.54
N ILE A 34 -4.24 -3.29 1.51
CA ILE A 34 -3.58 -4.49 2.01
C ILE A 34 -4.61 -5.61 1.94
N ILE A 35 -4.30 -6.63 1.14
CA ILE A 35 -5.18 -7.77 0.93
C ILE A 35 -4.48 -9.03 1.41
N GLU A 36 -5.11 -9.73 2.35
CA GLU A 36 -4.62 -11.01 2.84
C GLU A 36 -5.33 -12.14 2.11
N THR A 37 -4.58 -13.08 1.54
CA THR A 37 -5.10 -14.28 0.89
C THR A 37 -4.71 -15.48 1.72
N ARG A 38 -5.71 -16.18 2.26
CA ARG A 38 -5.53 -17.37 3.08
C ARG A 38 -6.39 -18.49 2.50
N ASN A 39 -5.76 -19.61 2.12
CA ASN A 39 -6.48 -20.75 1.52
C ASN A 39 -7.37 -20.33 0.35
N GLU A 40 -6.85 -19.48 -0.53
CA GLU A 40 -7.53 -18.94 -1.71
C GLU A 40 -8.69 -17.97 -1.39
N GLU A 41 -8.88 -17.59 -0.13
CA GLU A 41 -9.84 -16.57 0.26
C GLU A 41 -9.14 -15.23 0.47
N GLU A 42 -9.62 -14.19 -0.20
CA GLU A 42 -9.09 -12.84 -0.10
C GLU A 42 -9.88 -12.01 0.90
N THR A 43 -9.17 -11.30 1.77
CA THR A 43 -9.77 -10.38 2.74
C THR A 43 -9.03 -9.06 2.69
N VAL A 44 -9.77 -7.95 2.52
CA VAL A 44 -9.17 -6.62 2.61
C VAL A 44 -8.92 -6.31 4.09
N VAL A 45 -7.64 -6.23 4.45
CA VAL A 45 -7.22 -5.94 5.83
C VAL A 45 -7.29 -4.45 6.12
N GLU A 46 -6.83 -3.64 5.17
CA GLU A 46 -6.83 -2.19 5.29
C GLU A 46 -6.87 -1.56 3.91
N GLU A 47 -7.63 -0.48 3.76
CA GLU A 47 -7.58 0.36 2.57
C GLU A 47 -7.68 1.82 2.98
N TRP A 48 -6.97 2.67 2.25
CA TRP A 48 -6.94 4.09 2.53
C TRP A 48 -6.64 4.88 1.27
N ASN A 49 -7.18 6.08 1.21
CA ASN A 49 -6.76 7.07 0.22
C ASN A 49 -6.83 8.47 0.85
N SER A 50 -6.11 9.41 0.27
CA SER A 50 -6.04 10.76 0.84
C SER A 50 -7.37 11.52 0.76
N GLY A 51 -8.30 11.07 -0.08
CA GLY A 51 -9.66 11.61 -0.12
C GLY A 51 -10.52 11.22 1.08
N MET A 52 -10.13 10.18 1.83
CA MET A 52 -10.83 9.76 3.06
C MET A 52 -10.41 10.57 4.29
N GLY A 53 -9.46 11.47 4.13
CA GLY A 53 -8.89 12.22 5.23
C GLY A 53 -7.56 11.64 5.70
N GLY A 54 -6.87 12.37 6.54
CA GLY A 54 -5.52 12.04 6.98
C GLY A 54 -4.47 12.73 6.13
N SER A 55 -3.22 12.61 6.54
CA SER A 55 -2.11 13.31 5.90
C SER A 55 -1.25 12.36 5.06
N ARG A 56 -0.34 12.94 4.27
CA ARG A 56 0.68 12.18 3.56
C ARG A 56 1.50 11.28 4.48
N SER A 57 1.61 11.62 5.74
CA SER A 57 2.36 10.80 6.69
C SER A 57 1.80 9.38 6.79
N LYS A 58 0.51 9.20 6.61
CA LYS A 58 -0.11 7.88 6.61
C LYS A 58 0.39 7.04 5.44
N MET A 59 0.55 7.64 4.27
CA MET A 59 1.13 6.96 3.10
C MET A 59 2.61 6.63 3.34
N LEU A 60 3.37 7.57 3.91
CA LEU A 60 4.76 7.34 4.26
C LEU A 60 4.91 6.21 5.27
N ASP A 61 4.08 6.17 6.30
CA ASP A 61 4.11 5.12 7.32
C ASP A 61 3.88 3.74 6.69
N PHE A 62 2.95 3.64 5.75
CA PHE A 62 2.71 2.41 5.01
C PHE A 62 3.96 1.97 4.23
N LEU A 63 4.57 2.88 3.47
CA LEU A 63 5.74 2.57 2.65
C LEU A 63 6.94 2.16 3.52
N ILE A 64 7.13 2.81 4.65
CA ILE A 64 8.21 2.51 5.59
C ILE A 64 7.98 1.17 6.29
N LYS A 65 6.76 0.95 6.77
CA LYS A 65 6.40 -0.27 7.50
C LYS A 65 6.68 -1.54 6.72
N TYR A 66 6.43 -1.51 5.42
CA TYR A 66 6.61 -2.67 4.56
C TYR A 66 7.91 -2.62 3.75
N ASN A 67 8.80 -1.68 4.06
CA ASN A 67 10.10 -1.51 3.40
C ASN A 67 9.97 -1.46 1.87
N LEU A 68 9.00 -0.69 1.40
CA LEU A 68 8.75 -0.50 -0.03
C LEU A 68 9.78 0.47 -0.63
N PRO A 69 9.89 0.59 -1.97
CA PRO A 69 10.99 1.30 -2.61
C PRO A 69 11.23 2.69 -2.04
N GLU A 70 12.49 2.99 -1.73
CA GLU A 70 12.89 4.28 -1.18
C GLU A 70 12.53 5.43 -2.12
N GLU A 71 12.58 5.21 -3.42
CA GLU A 71 12.17 6.18 -4.42
C GLU A 71 10.73 6.64 -4.20
N HIS A 72 9.82 5.72 -3.93
CA HIS A 72 8.42 6.06 -3.65
C HIS A 72 8.28 6.84 -2.35
N ARG A 73 9.05 6.49 -1.32
CA ARG A 73 9.05 7.21 -0.05
C ARG A 73 9.51 8.65 -0.24
N SER A 74 10.55 8.85 -1.04
CA SER A 74 11.06 10.19 -1.35
C SER A 74 10.04 11.01 -2.12
N MET A 75 9.36 10.41 -3.10
CA MET A 75 8.35 11.11 -3.89
C MET A 75 7.18 11.57 -3.04
N VAL A 76 6.68 10.71 -2.16
CA VAL A 76 5.60 11.10 -1.23
C VAL A 76 6.06 12.20 -0.28
N GLY A 77 7.29 12.11 0.23
CA GLY A 77 7.86 13.12 1.09
C GLY A 77 7.98 14.50 0.44
N LEU A 78 8.15 14.54 -0.89
CA LEU A 78 8.21 15.76 -1.69
C LEU A 78 6.87 16.14 -2.32
N ASP A 79 5.80 15.43 -1.97
CA ASP A 79 4.47 15.60 -2.54
C ASP A 79 4.44 15.44 -4.05
N MET A 80 5.18 14.48 -4.56
CA MET A 80 5.25 14.17 -5.99
C MET A 80 4.40 12.95 -6.33
N GLN A 81 3.83 12.98 -7.52
CA GLN A 81 3.07 11.84 -8.05
C GLN A 81 4.03 10.75 -8.51
N PHE A 82 3.67 9.51 -8.32
CA PHE A 82 4.50 8.38 -8.72
C PHE A 82 3.74 7.33 -9.54
#